data_a509cb359a284cd79f31ff6241b0d3cb
#
_entry.id   a509cb359a284cd79f31ff6241b0d3cb
#
_cell.length_a   1.000
_cell.length_b   1.000
_cell.length_c   1.000
_cell.angle_alpha   90.00
_cell.angle_beta   90.00
_cell.angle_gamma   90.00
#
_symmetry.space_group_name_H-M   'P 1'
#
loop_
_entity.id
_entity.type
_entity.pdbx_description
1 polymer ?
#
loop_
_entity_poly.entity_id
_entity_poly.type
_entity_poly.pdbx_seq_one_letter_code
_entity_poly.pdbx_strand_id
1 'polypeptide(L)'
;MIRKFQISDTQIVMQLWLAGNEDAHSFIAKEYWKANFEEVEKQLLKADIFVYDLNGEIKGFIGLMDEYIAGIFVDKAYRSQGIGRQLLEYVKQLHSTLSLNVYQKNERALRFYRENGFTIVSKQNDEHTGEIEFTMIWNKNKVE
;
A
#
# COMPACT_ATOMS: atom_id res chain seq x y z
N MET A 1 12.12 -0.38 12.78
CA MET A 1 11.74 -1.76 13.08
C MET A 1 10.30 -2.03 12.63
N ILE A 2 10.09 -3.15 11.98
CA ILE A 2 8.75 -3.52 11.50
C ILE A 2 8.08 -4.42 12.54
N ARG A 3 6.85 -4.12 12.87
CA ARG A 3 6.05 -4.88 13.84
C ARG A 3 4.58 -4.92 13.43
N LYS A 4 3.82 -5.80 14.05
CA LYS A 4 2.38 -5.87 13.81
C LYS A 4 1.68 -4.62 14.31
N PHE A 5 0.63 -4.24 13.59
CA PHE A 5 -0.26 -3.15 13.95
C PHE A 5 -0.94 -3.43 15.29
N GLN A 6 -1.07 -2.38 16.12
CA GLN A 6 -1.82 -2.38 17.35
C GLN A 6 -2.94 -1.36 17.25
N ILE A 7 -4.02 -1.55 17.99
CA ILE A 7 -5.16 -0.63 17.92
C ILE A 7 -4.76 0.81 18.22
N SER A 8 -3.79 1.01 19.11
CA SER A 8 -3.26 2.35 19.40
C SER A 8 -2.60 3.03 18.20
N ASP A 9 -2.28 2.28 17.14
CA ASP A 9 -1.68 2.83 15.93
C ASP A 9 -2.72 3.35 14.93
N THR A 10 -4.02 3.14 15.18
CA THR A 10 -5.08 3.40 14.21
C THR A 10 -5.05 4.83 13.68
N GLN A 11 -4.92 5.81 14.55
CA GLN A 11 -4.98 7.21 14.16
C GLN A 11 -3.87 7.59 13.20
N ILE A 12 -2.63 7.23 13.52
CA ILE A 12 -1.48 7.57 12.66
C ILE A 12 -1.53 6.79 11.33
N VAL A 13 -1.94 5.53 11.37
CA VAL A 13 -2.07 4.73 10.15
C VAL A 13 -3.13 5.33 9.22
N MET A 14 -4.28 5.76 9.76
CA MET A 14 -5.31 6.40 8.96
C MET A 14 -4.86 7.74 8.39
N GLN A 15 -4.07 8.51 9.12
CA GLN A 15 -3.50 9.76 8.63
C GLN A 15 -2.53 9.50 7.48
N LEU A 16 -1.70 8.46 7.59
CA LEU A 16 -0.78 8.08 6.52
C LEU A 16 -1.54 7.62 5.28
N TRP A 17 -2.62 6.87 5.47
CA TRP A 17 -3.47 6.42 4.37
C TRP A 17 -4.07 7.60 3.61
N LEU A 18 -4.68 8.55 4.33
CA LEU A 18 -5.32 9.70 3.70
C LEU A 18 -4.31 10.58 2.98
N ALA A 19 -3.23 10.98 3.68
CA ALA A 19 -2.20 11.84 3.11
C ALA A 19 -1.53 11.21 1.90
N GLY A 20 -1.23 9.90 1.98
CA GLY A 20 -0.59 9.18 0.90
C GLY A 20 -1.46 9.10 -0.35
N ASN A 21 -2.76 8.85 -0.18
CA ASN A 21 -3.67 8.80 -1.31
C ASN A 21 -3.89 10.16 -1.94
N GLU A 22 -4.06 11.21 -1.14
CA GLU A 22 -4.22 12.57 -1.66
C GLU A 22 -2.98 13.01 -2.43
N ASP A 23 -1.80 12.64 -1.97
CA ASP A 23 -0.55 13.01 -2.62
C ASP A 23 -0.29 12.19 -3.90
N ALA A 24 -0.50 10.88 -3.83
CA ALA A 24 -0.20 9.97 -4.95
C ALA A 24 -1.24 10.03 -6.08
N HIS A 25 -2.47 10.39 -5.76
CA HIS A 25 -3.60 10.30 -6.68
C HIS A 25 -4.27 11.66 -6.90
N SER A 26 -3.47 12.65 -7.33
CA SER A 26 -3.98 14.00 -7.59
C SER A 26 -5.05 14.06 -8.69
N PHE A 27 -5.15 13.01 -9.52
CA PHE A 27 -6.16 12.88 -10.57
C PHE A 27 -7.52 12.42 -10.04
N ILE A 28 -7.62 12.13 -8.73
CA ILE A 28 -8.86 11.76 -8.05
C ILE A 28 -9.18 12.86 -7.04
N ALA A 29 -10.45 13.29 -6.99
CA ALA A 29 -10.86 14.33 -6.06
C ALA A 29 -10.58 13.91 -4.60
N LYS A 30 -10.06 14.84 -3.80
CA LYS A 30 -9.75 14.57 -2.39
C LYS A 30 -10.95 14.12 -1.59
N GLU A 31 -12.15 14.60 -1.97
CA GLU A 31 -13.40 14.23 -1.33
C GLU A 31 -13.67 12.73 -1.40
N TYR A 32 -13.20 12.06 -2.45
CA TYR A 32 -13.35 10.62 -2.58
C TYR A 32 -12.66 9.89 -1.44
N TRP A 33 -11.43 10.29 -1.12
CA TRP A 33 -10.66 9.66 -0.04
C TRP A 33 -11.27 9.97 1.31
N LYS A 34 -11.70 11.20 1.53
CA LYS A 34 -12.34 11.62 2.78
C LYS A 34 -13.67 10.90 2.99
N ALA A 35 -14.44 10.69 1.92
CA ALA A 35 -15.72 10.00 2.00
C ALA A 35 -15.56 8.51 2.35
N ASN A 36 -14.41 7.93 2.04
CA ASN A 36 -14.14 6.53 2.31
C ASN A 36 -13.37 6.29 3.60
N PHE A 37 -13.02 7.35 4.32
CA PHE A 37 -12.16 7.26 5.50
C PHE A 37 -12.71 6.31 6.57
N GLU A 38 -13.96 6.47 6.96
CA GLU A 38 -14.56 5.64 8.01
C GLU A 38 -14.64 4.17 7.62
N GLU A 39 -15.01 3.89 6.37
CA GLU A 39 -15.11 2.52 5.87
C GLU A 39 -13.74 1.85 5.83
N VAL A 40 -12.72 2.57 5.38
CA VAL A 40 -11.35 2.06 5.36
C VAL A 40 -10.85 1.78 6.77
N GLU A 41 -11.18 2.65 7.74
CA GLU A 41 -10.81 2.41 9.13
C GLU A 41 -11.39 1.11 9.66
N LYS A 42 -12.64 0.80 9.31
CA LYS A 42 -13.28 -0.46 9.69
C LYS A 42 -12.59 -1.66 9.04
N GLN A 43 -12.25 -1.55 7.76
CA GLN A 43 -11.57 -2.60 7.03
C GLN A 43 -10.16 -2.84 7.57
N LEU A 44 -9.51 -1.78 8.01
CA LEU A 44 -8.16 -1.83 8.56
C LEU A 44 -8.08 -2.74 9.78
N LEU A 45 -9.10 -2.74 10.62
CA LEU A 45 -9.16 -3.61 11.80
C LEU A 45 -9.29 -5.09 11.45
N LYS A 46 -9.66 -5.42 10.21
CA LYS A 46 -9.79 -6.79 9.73
C LYS A 46 -8.61 -7.24 8.86
N ALA A 47 -7.71 -6.32 8.53
CA ALA A 47 -6.57 -6.60 7.66
C ALA A 47 -5.35 -6.99 8.46
N ASP A 48 -4.37 -7.61 7.77
CA ASP A 48 -3.05 -7.84 8.33
C ASP A 48 -2.19 -6.61 8.03
N ILE A 49 -1.81 -5.90 9.08
CA ILE A 49 -1.07 -4.65 8.91
C ILE A 49 0.24 -4.73 9.68
N PHE A 50 1.31 -4.31 9.00
CA PHE A 50 2.64 -4.17 9.60
C PHE A 50 3.06 -2.73 9.51
N VAL A 51 3.60 -2.20 10.59
CA VAL A 51 4.01 -0.80 10.68
C VAL A 51 5.53 -0.72 10.80
N TYR A 52 6.08 0.36 10.24
CA TYR A 52 7.49 0.69 10.42
C TYR A 52 7.61 1.67 11.57
N ASP A 53 8.12 1.18 12.68
CA ASP A 53 8.25 1.94 13.93
C ASP A 53 9.70 2.43 14.05
N LEU A 54 9.87 3.74 14.02
CA LEU A 54 11.18 4.39 14.17
C LEU A 54 11.20 5.11 15.51
N ASN A 55 11.79 4.44 16.51
CA ASN A 55 11.93 5.01 17.86
C ASN A 55 10.61 5.48 18.48
N GLY A 56 9.56 4.69 18.30
CA GLY A 56 8.24 4.98 18.86
C GLY A 56 7.33 5.77 17.93
N GLU A 57 7.83 6.19 16.77
CA GLU A 57 7.02 6.93 15.78
C GLU A 57 6.81 6.08 14.54
N ILE A 58 5.57 5.93 14.10
CA ILE A 58 5.25 5.16 12.90
C ILE A 58 5.46 6.03 11.68
N LYS A 59 6.32 5.57 10.76
CA LYS A 59 6.69 6.30 9.55
C LYS A 59 6.18 5.64 8.27
N GLY A 60 5.55 4.48 8.38
CA GLY A 60 4.98 3.78 7.24
C GLY A 60 4.23 2.55 7.66
N PHE A 61 3.43 2.00 6.75
CA PHE A 61 2.75 0.74 6.97
C PHE A 61 2.43 0.04 5.65
N ILE A 62 2.19 -1.27 5.73
CA ILE A 62 1.67 -2.08 4.64
C ILE A 62 0.45 -2.83 5.17
N GLY A 63 -0.63 -2.84 4.38
CA GLY A 63 -1.85 -3.55 4.73
C GLY A 63 -2.16 -4.63 3.72
N LEU A 64 -2.55 -5.81 4.20
CA LEU A 64 -2.89 -6.95 3.35
C LEU A 64 -4.25 -7.52 3.73
N MET A 65 -4.96 -8.00 2.69
CA MET A 65 -6.12 -8.88 2.83
C MET A 65 -5.69 -10.19 2.19
N ASP A 66 -5.34 -11.18 3.00
CA ASP A 66 -4.72 -12.43 2.55
C ASP A 66 -3.44 -12.15 1.74
N GLU A 67 -3.40 -12.47 0.45
CA GLU A 67 -2.25 -12.23 -0.42
C GLU A 67 -2.34 -10.90 -1.18
N TYR A 68 -3.43 -10.16 -0.99
CA TYR A 68 -3.65 -8.90 -1.68
C TYR A 68 -3.10 -7.74 -0.84
N ILE A 69 -2.20 -6.97 -1.43
CA ILE A 69 -1.66 -5.76 -0.80
C ILE A 69 -2.66 -4.63 -1.04
N ALA A 70 -3.32 -4.18 0.02
CA ALA A 70 -4.26 -3.06 -0.07
C ALA A 70 -3.53 -1.73 -0.23
N GLY A 71 -2.29 -1.62 0.28
CA GLY A 71 -1.47 -0.45 0.09
C GLY A 71 -0.20 -0.45 0.91
N ILE A 72 0.76 0.33 0.46
CA ILE A 72 1.98 0.64 1.19
C ILE A 72 2.06 2.16 1.27
N PHE A 73 2.17 2.69 2.47
CA PHE A 73 2.19 4.13 2.68
C PHE A 73 3.38 4.50 3.57
N VAL A 74 4.10 5.55 3.18
CA VAL A 74 5.26 6.05 3.90
C VAL A 74 5.09 7.55 4.12
N ASP A 75 5.43 8.01 5.32
CA ASP A 75 5.42 9.43 5.65
C ASP A 75 6.25 10.18 4.60
N LYS A 76 5.69 11.24 4.05
CA LYS A 76 6.29 12.01 2.95
C LYS A 76 7.72 12.46 3.28
N ALA A 77 7.98 12.85 4.52
CA ALA A 77 9.29 13.31 4.94
C ALA A 77 10.32 12.18 4.99
N TYR A 78 9.88 10.92 4.96
CA TYR A 78 10.74 9.74 5.10
C TYR A 78 10.78 8.89 3.84
N ARG A 79 10.25 9.38 2.73
CA ARG A 79 10.29 8.67 1.44
C ARG A 79 11.70 8.59 0.90
N SER A 80 11.93 7.61 0.03
CA SER A 80 13.22 7.37 -0.63
C SER A 80 14.33 6.98 0.33
N GLN A 81 13.97 6.48 1.51
CA GLN A 81 14.92 5.96 2.50
C GLN A 81 14.81 4.45 2.67
N GLY A 82 14.06 3.79 1.78
CA GLY A 82 13.95 2.34 1.79
C GLY A 82 12.88 1.77 2.71
N ILE A 83 12.04 2.58 3.34
CA ILE A 83 11.00 2.09 4.26
C ILE A 83 9.97 1.24 3.53
N GLY A 84 9.46 1.72 2.38
CA GLY A 84 8.49 0.97 1.59
C GLY A 84 9.03 -0.37 1.13
N ARG A 85 10.28 -0.39 0.69
CA ARG A 85 10.96 -1.62 0.28
C ARG A 85 11.10 -2.60 1.44
N GLN A 86 11.48 -2.11 2.62
CA GLN A 86 11.61 -2.97 3.79
C GLN A 86 10.27 -3.58 4.20
N LEU A 87 9.19 -2.80 4.16
CA LEU A 87 7.84 -3.31 4.43
C LEU A 87 7.46 -4.39 3.42
N LEU A 88 7.73 -4.16 2.14
CA LEU A 88 7.43 -5.11 1.08
C LEU A 88 8.24 -6.40 1.24
N GLU A 89 9.54 -6.28 1.52
CA GLU A 89 10.40 -7.45 1.75
C GLU A 89 9.93 -8.27 2.96
N TYR A 90 9.44 -7.59 3.98
CA TYR A 90 8.92 -8.28 5.17
C TYR A 90 7.75 -9.19 4.80
N VAL A 91 6.76 -8.69 4.05
CA VAL A 91 5.59 -9.51 3.69
C VAL A 91 5.91 -10.55 2.62
N LYS A 92 6.93 -10.34 1.80
CA LYS A 92 7.40 -11.34 0.85
C LYS A 92 7.91 -12.60 1.54
N GLN A 93 8.41 -12.47 2.77
CA GLN A 93 8.85 -13.63 3.53
C GLN A 93 7.68 -14.42 4.11
N LEU A 94 6.53 -13.79 4.24
CA LEU A 94 5.34 -14.42 4.82
C LEU A 94 4.42 -15.06 3.77
N HIS A 95 4.64 -14.76 2.50
CA HIS A 95 3.77 -15.21 1.40
C HIS A 95 4.58 -15.71 0.22
N SER A 96 4.03 -16.66 -0.52
CA SER A 96 4.66 -17.15 -1.75
C SER A 96 4.19 -16.39 -2.98
N THR A 97 3.05 -15.71 -2.88
CA THR A 97 2.47 -14.89 -3.95
C THR A 97 1.84 -13.66 -3.33
N LEU A 98 1.99 -12.53 -4.00
CA LEU A 98 1.36 -11.27 -3.61
C LEU A 98 0.74 -10.61 -4.84
N SER A 99 -0.40 -9.96 -4.66
CA SER A 99 -1.05 -9.20 -5.71
C SER A 99 -1.41 -7.81 -5.23
N LEU A 100 -1.63 -6.90 -6.17
CA LEU A 100 -2.08 -5.55 -5.86
C LEU A 100 -2.71 -4.91 -7.10
N ASN A 101 -3.44 -3.83 -6.87
CA ASN A 101 -3.91 -2.96 -7.94
C ASN A 101 -3.25 -1.60 -7.80
N VAL A 102 -2.91 -0.99 -8.94
CA VAL A 102 -2.26 0.31 -8.97
C VAL A 102 -2.79 1.12 -10.13
N TYR A 103 -3.10 2.39 -9.91
CA TYR A 103 -3.58 3.27 -10.98
C TYR A 103 -2.48 3.52 -12.01
N GLN A 104 -2.85 3.50 -13.29
CA GLN A 104 -1.92 3.75 -14.39
C GLN A 104 -1.21 5.10 -14.23
N LYS A 105 -1.93 6.10 -13.75
CA LYS A 105 -1.38 7.45 -13.57
C LYS A 105 -0.42 7.57 -12.40
N ASN A 106 -0.39 6.58 -11.52
CA ASN A 106 0.57 6.54 -10.40
C ASN A 106 1.86 5.89 -10.87
N GLU A 107 2.61 6.60 -11.70
CA GLU A 107 3.84 6.10 -12.32
C GLU A 107 4.92 5.74 -11.31
N ARG A 108 4.97 6.47 -10.22
CA ARG A 108 5.95 6.25 -9.15
C ARG A 108 5.73 4.88 -8.49
N ALA A 109 4.49 4.55 -8.16
CA ALA A 109 4.16 3.25 -7.58
C ALA A 109 4.41 2.13 -8.58
N LEU A 110 4.03 2.32 -9.85
CA LEU A 110 4.29 1.33 -10.90
C LEU A 110 5.78 0.99 -10.98
N ARG A 111 6.62 2.01 -10.99
CA ARG A 111 8.07 1.83 -11.05
C ARG A 111 8.57 1.07 -9.82
N PHE A 112 8.09 1.49 -8.64
CA PHE A 112 8.48 0.86 -7.38
C PHE A 112 8.16 -0.63 -7.38
N TYR A 113 6.94 -1.00 -7.77
CA TYR A 113 6.55 -2.42 -7.77
C TYR A 113 7.30 -3.22 -8.82
N ARG A 114 7.53 -2.66 -10.01
CA ARG A 114 8.34 -3.32 -11.05
C ARG A 114 9.76 -3.57 -10.58
N GLU A 115 10.37 -2.59 -9.93
CA GLU A 115 11.72 -2.73 -9.38
C GLU A 115 11.80 -3.77 -8.29
N ASN A 116 10.68 -4.11 -7.68
CA ASN A 116 10.60 -5.10 -6.62
C ASN A 116 10.00 -6.44 -7.08
N GLY A 117 9.99 -6.69 -8.38
CA GLY A 117 9.68 -8.00 -8.93
C GLY A 117 8.22 -8.24 -9.29
N PHE A 118 7.37 -7.22 -9.25
CA PHE A 118 5.98 -7.35 -9.66
C PHE A 118 5.83 -7.15 -11.16
N THR A 119 4.90 -7.89 -11.77
CA THR A 119 4.59 -7.77 -13.19
C THR A 119 3.10 -7.50 -13.38
N ILE A 120 2.77 -6.74 -14.44
CA ILE A 120 1.38 -6.44 -14.79
C ILE A 120 0.75 -7.68 -15.42
N VAL A 121 -0.40 -8.10 -14.89
CA VAL A 121 -1.14 -9.27 -15.41
C VAL A 121 -2.49 -8.90 -15.99
N SER A 122 -3.05 -7.74 -15.64
CA SER A 122 -4.30 -7.27 -16.25
C SER A 122 -4.43 -5.76 -16.16
N LYS A 123 -5.34 -5.22 -16.97
CA LYS A 123 -5.65 -3.80 -17.05
C LYS A 123 -7.17 -3.68 -17.06
N GLN A 124 -7.71 -2.82 -16.21
CA GLN A 124 -9.15 -2.63 -16.08
C GLN A 124 -9.47 -1.19 -15.67
N ASN A 125 -10.75 -0.85 -15.66
CA ASN A 125 -11.21 0.42 -15.10
C ASN A 125 -11.66 0.21 -13.66
N ASP A 126 -11.25 1.11 -12.77
CA ASP A 126 -11.79 1.15 -11.42
C ASP A 126 -13.21 1.73 -11.51
N GLU A 127 -14.20 0.93 -11.14
CA GLU A 127 -15.61 1.32 -11.23
C GLU A 127 -15.96 2.55 -10.38
N HIS A 128 -15.24 2.75 -9.29
CA HIS A 128 -15.53 3.86 -8.36
C HIS A 128 -14.99 5.20 -8.82
N THR A 129 -13.86 5.19 -9.53
CA THR A 129 -13.18 6.43 -9.94
C THR A 129 -13.19 6.65 -11.44
N GLY A 130 -13.43 5.59 -12.23
CA GLY A 130 -13.32 5.64 -13.68
C GLY A 130 -11.89 5.64 -14.21
N GLU A 131 -10.91 5.55 -13.31
CA GLU A 131 -9.49 5.56 -13.69
C GLU A 131 -9.03 4.17 -14.10
N ILE A 132 -8.06 4.14 -15.02
CA ILE A 132 -7.44 2.88 -15.43
C ILE A 132 -6.49 2.40 -14.33
N GLU A 133 -6.58 1.12 -13.99
CA GLU A 133 -5.67 0.50 -13.04
C GLU A 133 -5.11 -0.79 -13.59
N PHE A 134 -3.95 -1.19 -13.06
CA PHE A 134 -3.33 -2.47 -13.37
C PHE A 134 -3.38 -3.38 -12.15
N THR A 135 -3.56 -4.68 -12.41
CA THR A 135 -3.30 -5.69 -11.40
C THR A 135 -1.89 -6.21 -11.61
N MET A 136 -1.12 -6.27 -10.54
CA MET A 136 0.26 -6.76 -10.57
C MET A 136 0.41 -7.94 -9.64
N ILE A 137 1.31 -8.86 -9.99
CA ILE A 137 1.57 -10.07 -9.21
C ILE A 137 3.07 -10.28 -9.03
N TRP A 138 3.44 -10.76 -7.86
CA TRP A 138 4.77 -11.25 -7.53
C TRP A 138 4.68 -12.70 -7.06
N ASN A 139 5.57 -13.55 -7.54
CA ASN A 139 5.68 -14.96 -7.13
C ASN A 139 7.09 -15.24 -6.63
N LYS A 140 7.19 -15.82 -5.45
CA LYS A 140 8.46 -16.11 -4.79
C LYS A 140 9.34 -17.07 -5.58
N ASN A 141 8.72 -18.09 -6.17
CA ASN A 141 9.43 -19.18 -6.84
C ASN A 141 9.45 -19.03 -8.35
N LYS A 142 9.26 -17.81 -8.85
CA LYS A 142 9.33 -17.57 -10.29
C LYS A 142 10.79 -17.69 -10.73
N VAL A 143 11.05 -18.60 -11.65
CA VAL A 143 12.39 -18.80 -12.25
C VAL A 143 12.36 -18.23 -13.65
N GLU A 144 13.32 -17.40 -13.96
CA GLU A 144 13.49 -16.84 -15.30
C GLU A 144 14.23 -17.81 -16.23
#